data_f27653924dc42e1704e2311c190d989f
#
_entry.id   f27653924dc42e1704e2311c190d989f
#
_cell.length_a   1.000
_cell.length_b   1.000
_cell.length_c   1.000
_cell.angle_alpha   90.00
_cell.angle_beta   90.00
_cell.angle_gamma   90.00
#
_symmetry.space_group_name_H-M   'P 1'
#
loop_
_entity.id
_entity.type
_entity.pdbx_description
1 polymer ?
#
loop_
_entity_poly.entity_id
_entity_poly.type
_entity_poly.pdbx_seq_one_letter_code
_entity_poly.pdbx_strand_id
1 'polypeptide(L)'
;MASTAKPVVYVVDDDAAVLGSLRFLLETDGFAVRTFKNGTALLNAAGKSSADCYVIDYKMPDINGIDLATRLRKTDVSAPVILITGYPDENISTRAAAAGVKDVILKPLLDENLIKQIRRAIKGRPS
;
A
#
# COMPACT_ATOMS: atom_id res chain seq x y z
N MET A 1 -2.48 -20.08 20.18
CA MET A 1 -1.22 -20.23 19.48
C MET A 1 -0.98 -19.06 18.53
N ALA A 2 0.21 -18.53 18.55
CA ALA A 2 0.52 -17.45 17.64
C ALA A 2 0.50 -17.95 16.19
N SER A 3 -0.08 -17.14 15.31
CA SER A 3 -0.08 -17.45 13.90
C SER A 3 1.34 -17.40 13.34
N THR A 4 1.70 -18.38 12.54
CA THR A 4 2.97 -18.38 11.82
C THR A 4 2.82 -17.74 10.43
N ALA A 5 1.61 -17.34 10.08
CA ALA A 5 1.36 -16.71 8.79
C ALA A 5 2.05 -15.35 8.72
N LYS A 6 2.69 -15.08 7.59
CA LYS A 6 3.31 -13.79 7.35
C LYS A 6 2.25 -12.73 7.09
N PRO A 7 2.45 -11.50 7.56
CA PRO A 7 1.55 -10.41 7.17
C PRO A 7 1.56 -10.24 5.65
N VAL A 8 0.40 -9.98 5.08
CA VAL A 8 0.23 -9.86 3.63
C VAL A 8 0.20 -8.41 3.23
N VAL A 9 1.04 -8.03 2.28
CA VAL A 9 1.10 -6.66 1.74
C VAL A 9 0.78 -6.71 0.25
N TYR A 10 -0.19 -5.90 -0.17
CA TYR A 10 -0.50 -5.72 -1.59
C TYR A 10 0.15 -4.43 -2.05
N VAL A 11 0.94 -4.50 -3.12
CA VAL A 11 1.68 -3.37 -3.66
C VAL A 11 1.21 -3.10 -5.09
N VAL A 12 0.87 -1.85 -5.39
CA VAL A 12 0.50 -1.46 -6.75
C VAL A 12 1.37 -0.30 -7.22
N ASP A 13 1.94 -0.46 -8.42
CA ASP A 13 2.76 0.54 -9.08
C ASP A 13 2.82 0.16 -10.55
N ASP A 14 2.75 1.14 -11.45
CA ASP A 14 2.81 0.87 -12.88
C ASP A 14 4.22 0.55 -13.38
N ASP A 15 5.23 0.79 -12.56
CA ASP A 15 6.63 0.50 -12.90
C ASP A 15 7.01 -0.89 -12.40
N ALA A 16 7.25 -1.81 -13.33
CA ALA A 16 7.58 -3.19 -13.00
C ALA A 16 8.88 -3.31 -12.20
N ALA A 17 9.85 -2.42 -12.46
CA ALA A 17 11.12 -2.43 -11.72
C ALA A 17 10.91 -2.05 -10.26
N VAL A 18 10.04 -1.07 -10.01
CA VAL A 18 9.69 -0.67 -8.65
C VAL A 18 8.97 -1.81 -7.94
N LEU A 19 8.03 -2.47 -8.60
CA LEU A 19 7.32 -3.61 -8.02
C LEU A 19 8.27 -4.73 -7.63
N GLY A 20 9.22 -5.06 -8.50
CA GLY A 20 10.19 -6.11 -8.22
C GLY A 20 11.08 -5.77 -7.04
N SER A 21 11.54 -4.52 -6.96
CA SER A 21 12.37 -4.07 -5.85
C SER A 21 11.61 -4.09 -4.53
N LEU A 22 10.38 -3.59 -4.53
CA LEU A 22 9.56 -3.58 -3.31
C LEU A 22 9.21 -5.00 -2.86
N ARG A 23 8.89 -5.87 -3.80
CA ARG A 23 8.61 -7.26 -3.47
C ARG A 23 9.80 -7.93 -2.80
N PHE A 24 10.99 -7.78 -3.40
CA PHE A 24 12.20 -8.34 -2.83
C PHE A 24 12.47 -7.82 -1.43
N LEU A 25 12.39 -6.50 -1.27
CA LEU A 25 12.61 -5.86 0.01
C LEU A 25 11.67 -6.38 1.08
N LEU A 26 10.38 -6.40 0.79
CA LEU A 26 9.37 -6.79 1.77
C LEU A 26 9.40 -8.28 2.07
N GLU A 27 9.60 -9.12 1.07
CA GLU A 27 9.71 -10.57 1.29
C GLU A 27 10.93 -10.90 2.14
N THR A 28 12.05 -10.19 1.91
CA THR A 28 13.25 -10.37 2.70
C THR A 28 13.00 -10.04 4.17
N ASP A 29 12.11 -9.11 4.43
CA ASP A 29 11.78 -8.69 5.80
C ASP A 29 10.61 -9.45 6.42
N GLY A 30 10.17 -10.53 5.79
CA GLY A 30 9.20 -11.43 6.39
C GLY A 30 7.75 -11.22 5.98
N PHE A 31 7.48 -10.41 4.97
CA PHE A 31 6.11 -10.21 4.48
C PHE A 31 5.79 -11.15 3.31
N ALA A 32 4.52 -11.54 3.21
CA ALA A 32 4.01 -12.16 1.99
C ALA A 32 3.52 -11.02 1.10
N VAL A 33 3.94 -10.99 -0.16
CA VAL A 33 3.70 -9.84 -1.03
C VAL A 33 2.99 -10.26 -2.31
N ARG A 34 1.98 -9.49 -2.69
CA ARG A 34 1.38 -9.58 -4.03
C ARG A 34 1.52 -8.22 -4.70
N THR A 35 1.90 -8.25 -5.98
CA THR A 35 2.14 -7.03 -6.74
C THR A 35 1.12 -6.90 -7.86
N PHE A 36 0.76 -5.65 -8.16
CA PHE A 36 -0.24 -5.31 -9.18
C PHE A 36 0.27 -4.14 -10.01
N LYS A 37 0.05 -4.17 -11.30
CA LYS A 37 0.52 -3.12 -12.20
C LYS A 37 -0.46 -1.98 -12.39
N ASN A 38 -1.69 -2.15 -11.93
CA ASN A 38 -2.71 -1.12 -12.03
C ASN A 38 -3.73 -1.26 -10.92
N GLY A 39 -4.50 -0.19 -10.71
CA GLY A 39 -5.46 -0.14 -9.62
C GLY A 39 -6.62 -1.12 -9.77
N THR A 40 -7.06 -1.36 -11.00
CA THR A 40 -8.17 -2.29 -11.24
C THR A 40 -7.81 -3.70 -10.80
N ALA A 41 -6.58 -4.14 -11.10
CA ALA A 41 -6.12 -5.47 -10.67
C ALA A 41 -6.08 -5.58 -9.15
N LEU A 42 -5.62 -4.53 -8.48
CA LEU A 42 -5.60 -4.52 -7.01
C LEU A 42 -7.02 -4.60 -6.44
N LEU A 43 -7.95 -3.81 -6.98
CA LEU A 43 -9.32 -3.81 -6.50
C LEU A 43 -9.99 -5.18 -6.66
N ASN A 44 -9.75 -5.83 -7.78
CA ASN A 44 -10.28 -7.18 -8.01
C ASN A 44 -9.73 -8.17 -6.99
N ALA A 45 -8.44 -8.10 -6.72
CA ALA A 45 -7.82 -8.98 -5.74
C ALA A 45 -8.33 -8.69 -4.32
N ALA A 46 -8.46 -7.42 -3.96
CA ALA A 46 -8.93 -7.01 -2.64
C ALA A 46 -10.37 -7.44 -2.38
N GLY A 47 -11.20 -7.51 -3.42
CA GLY A 47 -12.56 -7.99 -3.30
C GLY A 47 -12.65 -9.48 -2.98
N LYS A 48 -11.61 -10.24 -3.28
CA LYS A 48 -11.58 -11.68 -3.04
C LYS A 48 -10.82 -12.06 -1.78
N SER A 49 -9.78 -11.30 -1.46
CA SER A 49 -8.90 -11.62 -0.34
C SER A 49 -8.24 -10.34 0.15
N SER A 50 -8.42 -10.01 1.41
CA SER A 50 -7.86 -8.77 1.97
C SER A 50 -6.38 -8.92 2.33
N ALA A 51 -5.66 -7.80 2.27
CA ALA A 51 -4.29 -7.72 2.76
C ALA A 51 -4.28 -7.12 4.17
N ASP A 52 -3.13 -7.20 4.82
CA ASP A 52 -2.91 -6.56 6.10
C ASP A 52 -2.48 -5.10 5.92
N CYS A 53 -1.93 -4.76 4.76
CA CYS A 53 -1.54 -3.40 4.40
C CYS A 53 -1.52 -3.25 2.89
N TYR A 54 -1.87 -2.07 2.40
CA TYR A 54 -1.82 -1.73 0.98
C TYR A 54 -0.78 -0.64 0.78
N VAL A 55 0.14 -0.85 -0.16
CA VAL A 55 1.15 0.15 -0.55
C VAL A 55 0.82 0.57 -1.98
N ILE A 56 0.45 1.82 -2.16
CA ILE A 56 -0.16 2.32 -3.40
C ILE A 56 0.65 3.50 -3.95
N ASP A 57 1.08 3.38 -5.21
CA ASP A 57 1.69 4.50 -5.92
C ASP A 57 0.61 5.53 -6.28
N TYR A 58 0.93 6.81 -6.10
CA TYR A 58 -0.02 7.88 -6.39
C TYR A 58 -0.33 7.98 -7.87
N LYS A 59 0.72 8.01 -8.71
CA LYS A 59 0.55 8.30 -10.14
C LYS A 59 0.51 7.02 -10.96
N MET A 60 -0.67 6.67 -11.43
CA MET A 60 -0.89 5.49 -12.27
C MET A 60 -1.82 5.85 -13.43
N PRO A 61 -1.74 5.12 -14.57
CA PRO A 61 -2.50 5.51 -15.77
C PRO A 61 -4.02 5.30 -15.66
N ASP A 62 -4.49 4.30 -14.93
CA ASP A 62 -5.92 3.99 -14.88
C ASP A 62 -6.66 4.71 -13.74
N ILE A 63 -6.03 4.84 -12.58
CA ILE A 63 -6.63 5.49 -11.42
C ILE A 63 -5.50 5.97 -10.51
N ASN A 64 -5.60 7.19 -9.98
CA ASN A 64 -4.57 7.64 -9.06
C ASN A 64 -4.71 6.96 -7.69
N GLY A 65 -3.63 6.98 -6.91
CA GLY A 65 -3.60 6.25 -5.64
C GLY A 65 -4.61 6.73 -4.60
N ILE A 66 -4.96 8.01 -4.62
CA ILE A 66 -5.95 8.56 -3.68
C ILE A 66 -7.35 8.04 -4.03
N ASP A 67 -7.70 8.05 -5.32
CA ASP A 67 -8.99 7.51 -5.76
C ASP A 67 -9.06 6.02 -5.50
N LEU A 68 -7.95 5.31 -5.68
CA LEU A 68 -7.89 3.90 -5.37
C LEU A 68 -8.14 3.63 -3.89
N ALA A 69 -7.51 4.41 -3.01
CA ALA A 69 -7.74 4.30 -1.57
C ALA A 69 -9.20 4.54 -1.22
N THR A 70 -9.82 5.55 -1.84
CA THR A 70 -11.24 5.84 -1.64
C THR A 70 -12.11 4.64 -2.03
N ARG A 71 -11.81 4.02 -3.16
CA ARG A 71 -12.56 2.83 -3.60
C ARG A 71 -12.37 1.64 -2.68
N LEU A 72 -11.17 1.45 -2.16
CA LEU A 72 -10.91 0.40 -1.18
C LEU A 72 -11.77 0.58 0.06
N ARG A 73 -11.92 1.82 0.53
CA ARG A 73 -12.77 2.11 1.69
C ARG A 73 -14.24 1.79 1.41
N LYS A 74 -14.70 2.03 0.19
CA LYS A 74 -16.08 1.72 -0.20
C LYS A 74 -16.36 0.23 -0.25
N THR A 75 -15.34 -0.60 -0.43
CA THR A 75 -15.49 -2.05 -0.40
C THR A 75 -15.29 -2.62 1.00
N ASP A 76 -15.36 -1.77 2.00
CA ASP A 76 -15.27 -2.14 3.41
C ASP A 76 -13.89 -2.70 3.80
N VAL A 77 -12.86 -2.24 3.10
CA VAL A 77 -11.49 -2.62 3.43
C VAL A 77 -10.99 -1.76 4.58
N SER A 78 -10.64 -2.37 5.69
CA SER A 78 -10.20 -1.67 6.90
C SER A 78 -8.67 -1.66 7.05
N ALA A 79 -7.94 -2.37 6.21
CA ALA A 79 -6.49 -2.43 6.30
C ALA A 79 -5.87 -1.07 6.00
N PRO A 80 -4.75 -0.73 6.66
CA PRO A 80 -4.09 0.55 6.42
C PRO A 80 -3.55 0.67 5.00
N VAL A 81 -3.59 1.89 4.48
CA VAL A 81 -3.07 2.24 3.16
C VAL A 81 -1.90 3.21 3.32
N ILE A 82 -0.80 2.91 2.68
CA ILE A 82 0.37 3.78 2.61
C ILE A 82 0.50 4.23 1.16
N LEU A 83 0.50 5.53 0.94
CA LEU A 83 0.62 6.12 -0.39
C LEU A 83 2.07 6.49 -0.66
N ILE A 84 2.56 6.17 -1.85
CA ILE A 84 3.90 6.51 -2.29
C ILE A 84 3.79 7.52 -3.41
N THR A 85 4.55 8.62 -3.33
CA THR A 85 4.55 9.64 -4.38
C THR A 85 5.94 10.19 -4.62
N GLY A 86 6.24 10.54 -5.87
CA GLY A 86 7.48 11.23 -6.23
C GLY A 86 7.36 12.74 -6.11
N TYR A 87 6.20 13.27 -5.75
CA TYR A 87 5.95 14.71 -5.75
C TYR A 87 5.60 15.19 -4.34
N PRO A 88 6.45 16.05 -3.74
CA PRO A 88 6.13 16.66 -2.45
C PRO A 88 5.08 17.75 -2.66
N ASP A 89 3.84 17.45 -2.33
CA ASP A 89 2.73 18.36 -2.50
C ASP A 89 1.84 18.26 -1.26
N GLU A 90 1.64 19.37 -0.59
CA GLU A 90 0.79 19.42 0.62
C GLU A 90 -0.65 19.00 0.31
N ASN A 91 -1.13 19.31 -0.90
CA ASN A 91 -2.48 18.91 -1.30
C ASN A 91 -2.62 17.39 -1.37
N ILE A 92 -1.58 16.68 -1.76
CA ILE A 92 -1.59 15.23 -1.78
C ILE A 92 -1.77 14.67 -0.37
N SER A 93 -1.04 15.20 0.60
CA SER A 93 -1.14 14.76 1.99
C SER A 93 -2.53 15.00 2.56
N THR A 94 -3.11 16.16 2.30
CA THR A 94 -4.46 16.51 2.78
C THR A 94 -5.51 15.61 2.13
N ARG A 95 -5.42 15.43 0.82
CA ARG A 95 -6.37 14.59 0.08
C ARG A 95 -6.24 13.12 0.45
N ALA A 96 -5.02 12.66 0.70
CA ALA A 96 -4.76 11.30 1.12
C ALA A 96 -5.38 11.02 2.50
N ALA A 97 -5.19 11.93 3.43
CA ALA A 97 -5.78 11.80 4.77
C ALA A 97 -7.31 11.73 4.68
N ALA A 98 -7.92 12.57 3.84
CA ALA A 98 -9.37 12.56 3.63
C ALA A 98 -9.86 11.24 3.02
N ALA A 99 -9.01 10.58 2.25
CA ALA A 99 -9.32 9.27 1.64
C ALA A 99 -9.04 8.09 2.56
N GLY A 100 -8.58 8.35 3.79
CA GLY A 100 -8.29 7.30 4.76
C GLY A 100 -6.90 6.70 4.64
N VAL A 101 -5.98 7.35 3.94
CA VAL A 101 -4.60 6.92 3.84
C VAL A 101 -3.88 7.15 5.17
N LYS A 102 -3.16 6.16 5.64
CA LYS A 102 -2.47 6.22 6.93
C LYS A 102 -1.22 7.08 6.88
N ASP A 103 -0.42 6.91 5.84
CA ASP A 103 0.85 7.62 5.66
C ASP A 103 1.13 7.88 4.20
N VAL A 104 1.89 8.96 3.93
CA VAL A 104 2.38 9.28 2.59
C VAL A 104 3.90 9.28 2.65
N ILE A 105 4.53 8.52 1.75
CA ILE A 105 5.99 8.40 1.69
C ILE A 105 6.49 8.94 0.36
N LEU A 106 7.53 9.75 0.40
CA LEU A 106 8.15 10.29 -0.81
C LEU A 106 9.16 9.34 -1.42
N LYS A 107 9.17 9.24 -2.74
CA LYS A 107 10.22 8.57 -3.50
C LYS A 107 11.46 9.47 -3.57
N PRO A 108 12.69 8.94 -3.64
CA PRO A 108 13.01 7.51 -3.62
C PRO A 108 12.76 6.90 -2.25
N LEU A 109 12.30 5.65 -2.26
CA LEU A 109 11.97 4.97 -1.02
C LEU A 109 13.23 4.61 -0.27
N LEU A 110 13.28 4.99 0.99
CA LEU A 110 14.30 4.51 1.89
C LEU A 110 13.77 3.24 2.52
N ASP A 111 14.42 2.14 2.24
CA ASP A 111 13.97 0.81 2.56
C ASP A 111 13.49 0.66 4.00
N GLU A 112 14.29 1.13 4.94
CA GLU A 112 13.96 1.03 6.35
C GLU A 112 12.71 1.81 6.71
N ASN A 113 12.53 2.97 6.08
CA ASN A 113 11.40 3.84 6.37
C ASN A 113 10.09 3.18 5.96
N LEU A 114 10.04 2.60 4.76
CA LEU A 114 8.85 1.92 4.29
C LEU A 114 8.49 0.73 5.19
N ILE A 115 9.47 -0.09 5.53
CA ILE A 115 9.25 -1.26 6.38
C ILE A 115 8.72 -0.83 7.74
N LYS A 116 9.32 0.20 8.34
CA LYS A 116 8.86 0.71 9.64
C LYS A 116 7.42 1.20 9.57
N GLN A 117 7.07 1.92 8.52
CA GLN A 117 5.71 2.44 8.37
C GLN A 117 4.70 1.30 8.20
N ILE A 118 5.04 0.29 7.41
CA ILE A 118 4.16 -0.85 7.22
C ILE A 118 3.94 -1.58 8.56
N ARG A 119 5.01 -1.87 9.28
CA ARG A 119 4.91 -2.58 10.57
C ARG A 119 4.10 -1.78 11.58
N ARG A 120 4.35 -0.47 11.64
CA ARG A 120 3.61 0.41 12.53
C ARG A 120 2.12 0.46 12.18
N ALA A 121 1.81 0.52 10.89
CA ALA A 121 0.44 0.55 10.41
C ALA A 121 -0.31 -0.74 10.77
N ILE A 122 0.31 -1.88 10.54
CA ILE A 122 -0.29 -3.17 10.86
C ILE A 122 -0.48 -3.33 12.36
N LYS A 123 0.51 -2.95 13.14
CA LYS A 123 0.47 -3.07 14.60
C LYS A 123 -0.61 -2.19 15.22
N GLY A 124 -0.85 -1.00 14.66
CA GLY A 124 -1.86 -0.08 15.14
C GLY A 124 -3.27 -0.38 14.65
N ARG A 125 -3.44 -1.43 13.85
CA ARG A 125 -4.73 -1.79 13.28
C ARG A 125 -5.64 -2.35 14.37
N PRO A 126 -6.91 -1.90 14.44
CA PRO A 126 -7.86 -2.47 15.39
C PRO A 126 -8.06 -3.96 15.13
N SER A 127 -8.15 -4.72 16.17
CA SER A 127 -8.39 -6.16 16.09
C SER A 127 -9.82 -6.48 15.72
#